data_f82bb973e369c04c612c406c44d18a16
#
_entry.id   f82bb973e369c04c612c406c44d18a16
#
_cell.length_a   1.000
_cell.length_b   1.000
_cell.length_c   1.000
_cell.angle_alpha   90.00
_cell.angle_beta   90.00
_cell.angle_gamma   90.00
#
_symmetry.space_group_name_H-M   'P 1'
#
loop_
_entity.id
_entity.type
_entity.pdbx_description
1 polymer ?
#
loop_
_entity_poly.entity_id
_entity_poly.type
_entity_poly.pdbx_seq_one_letter_code
_entity_poly.pdbx_strand_id
1 'polypeptide(L)'
;MLLNPRIKTNIDAINLRSFIVNLTDKKIFISAAGAGMGYSVAKMALDAGAEVYATDLKLEGLEELKSLGAKTETLDITNENLIQDYFSKSPNFNGIVNMAGWVHHGSILDVNKNDWRNSFLINLDSMFFVIKAAIPGLKKNGGGSIVNMASLASSVKGFPFRAAYSASKAAVIGLTKSVAVDFMSDGIRCNAICPGTIETPSLHERMDVMAKKLGSKKAAEEWFVSRQPMGRLGQPNEIASLITYLLSDAGSYATGQPFIVDGGTIA
;
A
#
# COMPACT_ATOMS: atom_id res chain seq x y z
N MET A 1 17.54 47.29 -5.50
CA MET A 1 16.44 46.83 -6.36
C MET A 1 15.27 46.48 -5.46
N LEU A 2 14.31 47.42 -5.32
CA LEU A 2 13.20 47.31 -4.37
C LEU A 2 12.13 46.39 -4.99
N LEU A 3 11.81 45.29 -4.32
CA LEU A 3 10.75 44.36 -4.72
C LEU A 3 9.39 45.08 -4.74
N ASN A 4 8.68 44.93 -5.84
CA ASN A 4 7.38 45.52 -6.09
C ASN A 4 6.38 45.13 -4.99
N PRO A 5 5.75 46.08 -4.26
CA PRO A 5 4.85 45.78 -3.15
C PRO A 5 3.58 44.98 -3.54
N ARG A 6 3.26 44.88 -4.83
CA ARG A 6 2.15 44.03 -5.32
C ARG A 6 2.44 42.53 -5.29
N ILE A 7 3.70 42.12 -5.09
CA ILE A 7 4.06 40.68 -4.99
C ILE A 7 3.85 40.15 -3.56
N LYS A 8 3.88 41.05 -2.55
CA LYS A 8 3.69 40.65 -1.15
C LYS A 8 2.25 40.22 -0.81
N THR A 9 1.24 40.77 -1.48
CA THR A 9 -0.17 40.52 -1.18
C THR A 9 -0.74 39.22 -1.76
N ASN A 10 -0.03 38.56 -2.69
CA ASN A 10 -0.48 37.28 -3.27
C ASN A 10 0.12 36.04 -2.54
N ILE A 11 1.13 36.21 -1.71
CA ILE A 11 1.73 35.08 -0.96
C ILE A 11 0.88 34.74 0.27
N ASP A 12 0.23 35.72 0.88
CA ASP A 12 -0.63 35.53 2.05
C ASP A 12 -1.98 34.86 1.74
N ALA A 13 -2.35 34.76 0.46
CA ALA A 13 -3.56 34.10 0.01
C ALA A 13 -3.34 32.64 -0.45
N ILE A 14 -2.10 32.16 -0.46
CA ILE A 14 -1.83 30.74 -0.68
C ILE A 14 -2.24 30.03 0.59
N ASN A 15 -3.42 29.40 0.54
CA ASN A 15 -3.98 28.64 1.64
C ASN A 15 -3.02 27.51 2.00
N LEU A 16 -2.18 27.68 3.02
CA LEU A 16 -1.22 26.67 3.50
C LEU A 16 -1.87 25.29 3.73
N ARG A 17 -3.19 25.24 3.93
CA ARG A 17 -3.96 24.00 4.01
C ARG A 17 -3.93 23.18 2.72
N SER A 18 -3.67 23.81 1.55
CA SER A 18 -3.57 23.08 0.27
C SER A 18 -2.28 22.29 0.11
N PHE A 19 -1.26 22.52 0.95
CA PHE A 19 0.00 21.77 0.97
C PHE A 19 0.02 20.62 1.99
N ILE A 20 -0.96 20.57 2.87
CA ILE A 20 -1.11 19.48 3.85
C ILE A 20 -2.00 18.41 3.19
N VAL A 21 -1.53 17.17 3.20
CA VAL A 21 -2.38 16.03 2.79
C VAL A 21 -3.64 16.04 3.65
N ASN A 22 -4.78 16.25 3.02
CA ASN A 22 -6.08 16.32 3.68
C ASN A 22 -7.00 15.24 3.12
N LEU A 23 -7.55 14.41 4.01
CA LEU A 23 -8.49 13.34 3.70
C LEU A 23 -9.85 13.54 4.41
N THR A 24 -10.13 14.76 4.90
CA THR A 24 -11.43 15.10 5.51
C THR A 24 -12.57 14.74 4.53
N ASP A 25 -13.64 14.16 5.06
CA ASP A 25 -14.82 13.67 4.33
C ASP A 25 -14.55 12.49 3.37
N LYS A 26 -13.33 11.95 3.34
CA LYS A 26 -13.02 10.78 2.55
C LYS A 26 -13.17 9.48 3.37
N LYS A 27 -13.87 8.51 2.81
CA LYS A 27 -14.02 7.15 3.35
C LYS A 27 -12.99 6.26 2.69
N ILE A 28 -12.10 5.68 3.49
CA ILE A 28 -10.96 4.91 2.99
C ILE A 28 -11.03 3.47 3.51
N PHE A 29 -11.11 2.52 2.59
CA PHE A 29 -10.95 1.10 2.90
C PHE A 29 -9.48 0.70 2.86
N ILE A 30 -9.01 -0.06 3.86
CA ILE A 30 -7.63 -0.54 3.96
C ILE A 30 -7.64 -2.01 4.36
N SER A 31 -7.14 -2.90 3.50
CA SER A 31 -6.97 -4.30 3.81
C SER A 31 -5.63 -4.58 4.49
N ALA A 32 -5.53 -5.65 5.27
CA ALA A 32 -4.32 -6.03 6.02
C ALA A 32 -3.76 -4.84 6.85
N ALA A 33 -4.65 -4.18 7.58
CA ALA A 33 -4.36 -2.96 8.34
C ALA A 33 -3.84 -3.24 9.76
N GLY A 34 -3.84 -4.49 10.22
CA GLY A 34 -3.54 -4.84 11.61
C GLY A 34 -2.06 -4.68 12.00
N ALA A 35 -1.14 -4.52 11.03
CA ALA A 35 0.28 -4.42 11.32
C ALA A 35 1.07 -3.69 10.23
N GLY A 36 2.32 -3.33 10.55
CA GLY A 36 3.33 -2.86 9.62
C GLY A 36 2.88 -1.66 8.78
N MET A 37 3.05 -1.75 7.46
CA MET A 37 2.70 -0.65 6.55
C MET A 37 1.19 -0.38 6.53
N GLY A 38 0.34 -1.41 6.60
CA GLY A 38 -1.12 -1.26 6.61
C GLY A 38 -1.60 -0.47 7.83
N TYR A 39 -1.10 -0.81 9.01
CA TYR A 39 -1.35 -0.05 10.25
C TYR A 39 -0.90 1.41 10.12
N SER A 40 0.31 1.63 9.61
CA SER A 40 0.84 2.99 9.45
C SER A 40 0.01 3.84 8.48
N VAL A 41 -0.50 3.24 7.39
CA VAL A 41 -1.40 3.91 6.45
C VAL A 41 -2.73 4.25 7.13
N ALA A 42 -3.32 3.30 7.86
CA ALA A 42 -4.60 3.53 8.54
C ALA A 42 -4.49 4.66 9.57
N LYS A 43 -3.43 4.64 10.40
CA LYS A 43 -3.16 5.68 11.37
C LYS A 43 -2.97 7.05 10.70
N MET A 44 -2.14 7.13 9.67
CA MET A 44 -1.87 8.40 8.97
C MET A 44 -3.12 8.93 8.24
N ALA A 45 -3.97 8.05 7.71
CA ALA A 45 -5.23 8.44 7.09
C ALA A 45 -6.22 9.01 8.13
N LEU A 46 -6.30 8.43 9.35
CA LEU A 46 -7.06 8.98 10.47
C LEU A 46 -6.53 10.37 10.87
N ASP A 47 -5.21 10.50 11.03
CA ASP A 47 -4.55 11.77 11.38
C ASP A 47 -4.80 12.85 10.31
N ALA A 48 -4.99 12.45 9.04
CA ALA A 48 -5.36 13.33 7.93
C ALA A 48 -6.87 13.62 7.83
N GLY A 49 -7.69 13.13 8.76
CA GLY A 49 -9.13 13.39 8.85
C GLY A 49 -10.03 12.42 8.10
N ALA A 50 -9.52 11.29 7.59
CA ALA A 50 -10.33 10.30 6.91
C ALA A 50 -11.21 9.49 7.86
N GLU A 51 -12.36 9.05 7.37
CA GLU A 51 -13.12 7.95 7.96
C GLU A 51 -12.52 6.61 7.46
N VAL A 52 -11.79 5.93 8.34
CA VAL A 52 -11.02 4.72 7.97
C VAL A 52 -11.81 3.45 8.28
N TYR A 53 -11.87 2.55 7.30
CA TYR A 53 -12.41 1.20 7.39
C TYR A 53 -11.24 0.21 7.26
N ALA A 54 -10.74 -0.26 8.37
CA ALA A 54 -9.56 -1.09 8.48
C ALA A 54 -9.95 -2.56 8.65
N THR A 55 -9.44 -3.42 7.79
CA THR A 55 -9.70 -4.86 7.85
C THR A 55 -8.42 -5.67 7.93
N ASP A 56 -8.47 -6.81 8.63
CA ASP A 56 -7.40 -7.79 8.69
C ASP A 56 -7.99 -9.20 8.92
N LEU A 57 -7.19 -10.25 8.81
CA LEU A 57 -7.60 -11.62 9.17
C LEU A 57 -7.84 -11.78 10.66
N LYS A 58 -7.14 -10.99 11.49
CA LYS A 58 -7.19 -11.07 12.95
C LYS A 58 -7.61 -9.74 13.55
N LEU A 59 -8.47 -9.80 14.55
CA LEU A 59 -8.99 -8.61 15.22
C LEU A 59 -7.94 -7.93 16.11
N GLU A 60 -7.04 -8.71 16.72
CA GLU A 60 -6.06 -8.19 17.70
C GLU A 60 -5.19 -7.06 17.13
N GLY A 61 -4.80 -7.16 15.87
CA GLY A 61 -4.04 -6.11 15.19
C GLY A 61 -4.85 -4.84 14.88
N LEU A 62 -6.18 -4.89 15.00
CA LEU A 62 -7.08 -3.77 14.70
C LEU A 62 -7.57 -3.01 15.94
N GLU A 63 -7.34 -3.52 17.14
CA GLU A 63 -7.89 -2.92 18.39
C GLU A 63 -7.38 -1.51 18.62
N GLU A 64 -6.09 -1.27 18.39
CA GLU A 64 -5.53 0.08 18.53
C GLU A 64 -6.14 1.04 17.51
N LEU A 65 -6.27 0.63 16.24
CA LEU A 65 -6.91 1.45 15.22
C LEU A 65 -8.37 1.77 15.56
N LYS A 66 -9.09 0.82 16.15
CA LYS A 66 -10.45 1.04 16.66
C LYS A 66 -10.48 2.09 17.77
N SER A 67 -9.53 2.05 18.70
CA SER A 67 -9.41 3.06 19.76
C SER A 67 -9.09 4.45 19.23
N LEU A 68 -8.43 4.55 18.07
CA LEU A 68 -8.13 5.78 17.34
C LEU A 68 -9.29 6.25 16.44
N GLY A 69 -10.42 5.53 16.42
CA GLY A 69 -11.62 5.91 15.69
C GLY A 69 -11.83 5.22 14.35
N ALA A 70 -11.00 4.26 13.95
CA ALA A 70 -11.25 3.46 12.76
C ALA A 70 -12.47 2.52 12.96
N LYS A 71 -13.21 2.26 11.90
CA LYS A 71 -14.15 1.16 11.81
C LYS A 71 -13.38 -0.10 11.43
N THR A 72 -13.42 -1.11 12.30
CA THR A 72 -12.59 -2.31 12.16
C THR A 72 -13.43 -3.57 12.05
N GLU A 73 -13.04 -4.46 11.16
CA GLU A 73 -13.70 -5.75 10.95
C GLU A 73 -12.69 -6.80 10.48
N THR A 74 -12.91 -8.06 10.87
CA THR A 74 -12.13 -9.18 10.32
C THR A 74 -12.64 -9.52 8.92
N LEU A 75 -11.73 -9.59 7.95
CA LEU A 75 -12.06 -9.91 6.58
C LEU A 75 -10.96 -10.74 5.92
N ASP A 76 -11.32 -11.94 5.48
CA ASP A 76 -10.45 -12.73 4.61
C ASP A 76 -10.61 -12.26 3.16
N ILE A 77 -9.64 -11.46 2.73
CA ILE A 77 -9.63 -10.91 1.37
C ILE A 77 -9.28 -11.92 0.27
N THR A 78 -8.96 -13.16 0.63
CA THR A 78 -8.80 -14.26 -0.33
C THR A 78 -10.13 -14.93 -0.68
N ASN A 79 -11.20 -14.58 0.03
CA ASN A 79 -12.55 -15.08 -0.20
C ASN A 79 -13.41 -14.03 -0.91
N GLU A 80 -13.66 -14.23 -2.22
CA GLU A 80 -14.43 -13.30 -3.05
C GLU A 80 -15.84 -13.05 -2.51
N ASN A 81 -16.52 -14.09 -1.97
CA ASN A 81 -17.87 -13.94 -1.46
C ASN A 81 -17.93 -13.06 -0.20
N LEU A 82 -16.95 -13.20 0.71
CA LEU A 82 -16.87 -12.35 1.90
C LEU A 82 -16.60 -10.89 1.52
N ILE A 83 -15.77 -10.65 0.50
CA ILE A 83 -15.52 -9.30 -0.02
C ILE A 83 -16.79 -8.70 -0.63
N GLN A 84 -17.51 -9.45 -1.47
CA GLN A 84 -18.76 -8.98 -2.07
C GLN A 84 -19.80 -8.64 -1.00
N ASP A 85 -19.96 -9.51 0.01
CA ASP A 85 -20.85 -9.27 1.15
C ASP A 85 -20.45 -8.01 1.92
N TYR A 86 -19.16 -7.86 2.27
CA TYR A 86 -18.65 -6.69 2.96
C TYR A 86 -18.93 -5.39 2.19
N PHE A 87 -18.56 -5.33 0.91
CA PHE A 87 -18.75 -4.11 0.10
C PHE A 87 -20.22 -3.79 -0.15
N SER A 88 -21.11 -4.80 -0.19
CA SER A 88 -22.57 -4.60 -0.35
C SER A 88 -23.21 -3.90 0.85
N LYS A 89 -22.64 -4.06 2.05
CA LYS A 89 -23.09 -3.48 3.32
C LYS A 89 -22.33 -2.22 3.70
N SER A 90 -21.22 -1.95 3.04
CA SER A 90 -20.36 -0.81 3.31
C SER A 90 -20.83 0.46 2.59
N PRO A 91 -20.44 1.65 3.05
CA PRO A 91 -20.66 2.87 2.27
C PRO A 91 -19.86 2.86 0.98
N ASN A 92 -20.17 3.76 0.05
CA ASN A 92 -19.29 4.00 -1.08
C ASN A 92 -17.99 4.65 -0.59
N PHE A 93 -16.86 4.06 -0.94
CA PHE A 93 -15.54 4.56 -0.56
C PHE A 93 -15.03 5.63 -1.55
N ASN A 94 -14.13 6.50 -1.08
CA ASN A 94 -13.36 7.44 -1.88
C ASN A 94 -11.95 6.93 -2.16
N GLY A 95 -11.46 6.02 -1.32
CA GLY A 95 -10.14 5.40 -1.47
C GLY A 95 -10.12 3.94 -1.07
N ILE A 96 -9.33 3.17 -1.80
CA ILE A 96 -9.10 1.74 -1.58
C ILE A 96 -7.60 1.50 -1.48
N VAL A 97 -7.15 0.88 -0.38
CA VAL A 97 -5.73 0.55 -0.19
C VAL A 97 -5.58 -0.96 0.02
N ASN A 98 -4.98 -1.61 -0.95
CA ASN A 98 -4.72 -3.05 -0.95
C ASN A 98 -3.32 -3.31 -0.40
N MET A 99 -3.22 -3.69 0.89
CA MET A 99 -1.95 -3.84 1.60
C MET A 99 -1.49 -5.29 1.77
N ALA A 100 -2.37 -6.26 1.55
CA ALA A 100 -2.03 -7.66 1.77
C ALA A 100 -0.88 -8.14 0.88
N GLY A 101 -0.07 -9.00 1.46
CA GLY A 101 1.01 -9.63 0.73
C GLY A 101 1.71 -10.72 1.53
N TRP A 102 2.13 -11.74 0.82
CA TRP A 102 2.90 -12.85 1.36
C TRP A 102 4.18 -13.05 0.53
N VAL A 103 5.31 -13.12 1.22
CA VAL A 103 6.63 -13.26 0.60
C VAL A 103 7.06 -14.72 0.60
N HIS A 104 6.90 -15.41 -0.53
CA HIS A 104 7.48 -16.73 -0.71
C HIS A 104 8.98 -16.64 -1.00
N HIS A 105 9.74 -17.55 -0.40
CA HIS A 105 11.18 -17.70 -0.58
C HIS A 105 11.48 -19.01 -1.32
N GLY A 106 11.93 -18.91 -2.56
CA GLY A 106 12.32 -20.05 -3.36
C GLY A 106 12.76 -19.64 -4.76
N SER A 107 13.73 -20.38 -5.32
CA SER A 107 14.05 -20.30 -6.74
C SER A 107 12.92 -20.96 -7.54
N ILE A 108 12.99 -20.91 -8.86
CA ILE A 108 11.97 -21.56 -9.71
C ILE A 108 11.90 -23.09 -9.49
N LEU A 109 12.99 -23.69 -9.04
CA LEU A 109 13.04 -25.13 -8.75
C LEU A 109 12.48 -25.48 -7.37
N ASP A 110 12.44 -24.53 -6.44
CA ASP A 110 11.99 -24.73 -5.05
C ASP A 110 10.48 -24.46 -4.90
N VAL A 111 9.90 -23.69 -5.82
CA VAL A 111 8.48 -23.30 -5.76
C VAL A 111 7.59 -24.47 -6.16
N ASN A 112 6.82 -25.01 -5.21
CA ASN A 112 5.79 -25.98 -5.52
C ASN A 112 4.48 -25.31 -6.02
N LYS A 113 3.57 -26.13 -6.53
CA LYS A 113 2.31 -25.66 -7.11
C LYS A 113 1.42 -24.88 -6.11
N ASN A 114 1.44 -25.29 -4.85
CA ASN A 114 0.61 -24.64 -3.81
C ASN A 114 1.21 -23.28 -3.45
N ASP A 115 2.53 -23.18 -3.27
CA ASP A 115 3.20 -21.91 -2.96
C ASP A 115 3.05 -20.91 -4.12
N TRP A 116 3.12 -21.39 -5.35
CA TRP A 116 2.81 -20.58 -6.53
C TRP A 116 1.38 -20.04 -6.48
N ARG A 117 0.40 -20.89 -6.29
CA ARG A 117 -1.02 -20.50 -6.22
C ARG A 117 -1.29 -19.54 -5.07
N ASN A 118 -0.77 -19.84 -3.87
CA ASN A 118 -0.91 -18.97 -2.70
C ASN A 118 -0.29 -17.59 -2.92
N SER A 119 0.85 -17.52 -3.62
CA SER A 119 1.46 -16.22 -3.96
C SER A 119 0.54 -15.38 -4.83
N PHE A 120 -0.10 -15.99 -5.83
CA PHE A 120 -1.06 -15.27 -6.67
C PHE A 120 -2.36 -14.97 -5.92
N LEU A 121 -2.93 -15.91 -5.18
CA LEU A 121 -4.15 -15.72 -4.41
C LEU A 121 -4.03 -14.54 -3.43
N ILE A 122 -2.95 -14.51 -2.63
CA ILE A 122 -2.79 -13.49 -1.59
C ILE A 122 -2.33 -12.15 -2.18
N ASN A 123 -1.39 -12.17 -3.15
CA ASN A 123 -0.76 -10.95 -3.63
C ASN A 123 -1.50 -10.28 -4.79
N LEU A 124 -2.32 -11.01 -5.55
CA LEU A 124 -2.98 -10.52 -6.76
C LEU A 124 -4.50 -10.72 -6.73
N ASP A 125 -4.99 -11.97 -6.57
CA ASP A 125 -6.41 -12.27 -6.71
C ASP A 125 -7.22 -11.54 -5.64
N SER A 126 -6.72 -11.44 -4.41
CA SER A 126 -7.31 -10.66 -3.33
C SER A 126 -7.53 -9.19 -3.73
N MET A 127 -6.53 -8.58 -4.39
CA MET A 127 -6.63 -7.19 -4.86
C MET A 127 -7.65 -7.08 -6.00
N PHE A 128 -7.67 -8.04 -6.91
CA PHE A 128 -8.67 -8.10 -7.98
C PHE A 128 -10.08 -8.19 -7.41
N PHE A 129 -10.34 -9.03 -6.41
CA PHE A 129 -11.65 -9.15 -5.77
C PHE A 129 -12.10 -7.85 -5.11
N VAL A 130 -11.19 -7.21 -4.35
CA VAL A 130 -11.46 -5.92 -3.69
C VAL A 130 -11.73 -4.82 -4.72
N ILE A 131 -10.91 -4.69 -5.74
CA ILE A 131 -11.08 -3.68 -6.80
C ILE A 131 -12.41 -3.87 -7.51
N LYS A 132 -12.73 -5.11 -7.93
CA LYS A 132 -13.99 -5.45 -8.61
C LYS A 132 -15.22 -5.07 -7.78
N ALA A 133 -15.18 -5.34 -6.47
CA ALA A 133 -16.27 -5.00 -5.57
C ALA A 133 -16.35 -3.48 -5.29
N ALA A 134 -15.24 -2.76 -5.30
CA ALA A 134 -15.17 -1.34 -4.97
C ALA A 134 -15.58 -0.42 -6.15
N ILE A 135 -15.27 -0.78 -7.40
CA ILE A 135 -15.51 0.06 -8.59
C ILE A 135 -16.92 0.64 -8.66
N PRO A 136 -18.01 -0.13 -8.47
CA PRO A 136 -19.36 0.42 -8.54
C PRO A 136 -19.61 1.56 -7.55
N GLY A 137 -19.08 1.45 -6.31
CA GLY A 137 -19.16 2.48 -5.28
C GLY A 137 -18.33 3.72 -5.60
N LEU A 138 -17.11 3.52 -6.10
CA LEU A 138 -16.24 4.61 -6.54
C LEU A 138 -16.89 5.42 -7.68
N LYS A 139 -17.49 4.76 -8.68
CA LYS A 139 -18.24 5.44 -9.77
C LYS A 139 -19.41 6.25 -9.23
N LYS A 140 -20.18 5.72 -8.26
CA LYS A 140 -21.29 6.45 -7.62
C LYS A 140 -20.84 7.70 -6.89
N ASN A 141 -19.61 7.71 -6.35
CA ASN A 141 -19.00 8.87 -5.71
C ASN A 141 -18.38 9.87 -6.70
N GLY A 142 -18.46 9.61 -8.01
CA GLY A 142 -17.84 10.46 -9.04
C GLY A 142 -16.32 10.27 -9.16
N GLY A 143 -15.80 9.15 -8.68
CA GLY A 143 -14.38 8.79 -8.76
C GLY A 143 -13.77 8.38 -7.41
N GLY A 144 -12.45 8.25 -7.40
CA GLY A 144 -11.69 7.89 -6.21
C GLY A 144 -10.27 7.46 -6.52
N SER A 145 -9.57 6.95 -5.49
CA SER A 145 -8.17 6.53 -5.61
C SER A 145 -7.98 5.10 -5.13
N ILE A 146 -7.36 4.27 -5.95
CA ILE A 146 -6.96 2.90 -5.61
C ILE A 146 -5.44 2.87 -5.51
N VAL A 147 -4.91 2.31 -4.42
CA VAL A 147 -3.48 2.11 -4.21
C VAL A 147 -3.21 0.64 -3.90
N ASN A 148 -2.40 0.01 -4.75
CA ASN A 148 -2.05 -1.40 -4.65
C ASN A 148 -0.61 -1.58 -4.16
N MET A 149 -0.40 -2.44 -3.16
CA MET A 149 0.93 -2.76 -2.66
C MET A 149 1.61 -3.79 -3.57
N ALA A 150 2.45 -3.29 -4.49
CA ALA A 150 3.36 -4.10 -5.29
C ALA A 150 4.67 -4.37 -4.53
N SER A 151 5.79 -4.33 -5.17
CA SER A 151 7.12 -4.50 -4.58
C SER A 151 8.21 -4.06 -5.56
N LEU A 152 9.37 -3.69 -5.04
CA LEU A 152 10.59 -3.59 -5.84
C LEU A 152 10.91 -4.95 -6.50
N ALA A 153 10.71 -6.06 -5.77
CA ALA A 153 10.80 -7.42 -6.31
C ALA A 153 9.57 -7.74 -7.18
N SER A 154 9.60 -7.29 -8.43
CA SER A 154 8.52 -7.39 -9.42
C SER A 154 9.09 -7.25 -10.83
N SER A 155 8.37 -6.61 -11.75
CA SER A 155 8.88 -6.16 -13.05
C SER A 155 9.90 -5.01 -12.94
N VAL A 156 10.09 -4.43 -11.74
CA VAL A 156 11.05 -3.36 -11.49
C VAL A 156 12.46 -3.92 -11.34
N LYS A 157 12.63 -4.94 -10.47
CA LYS A 157 13.94 -5.57 -10.24
C LYS A 157 13.80 -7.05 -9.86
N GLY A 158 14.65 -7.91 -10.43
CA GLY A 158 14.77 -9.30 -10.02
C GLY A 158 15.57 -9.45 -8.72
N PHE A 159 15.13 -10.36 -7.87
CA PHE A 159 15.85 -10.74 -6.65
C PHE A 159 15.99 -12.26 -6.55
N PRO A 160 17.10 -12.78 -6.03
CA PRO A 160 17.28 -14.20 -5.80
C PRO A 160 16.17 -14.78 -4.91
N PHE A 161 15.74 -15.99 -5.18
CA PHE A 161 14.77 -16.74 -4.38
C PHE A 161 13.42 -16.02 -4.19
N ARG A 162 12.89 -15.41 -5.28
CA ARG A 162 11.62 -14.67 -5.29
C ARG A 162 10.72 -15.02 -6.47
N ALA A 163 10.87 -16.21 -7.06
CA ALA A 163 10.20 -16.55 -8.32
C ALA A 163 8.67 -16.30 -8.27
N ALA A 164 7.94 -16.97 -7.38
CA ALA A 164 6.49 -16.80 -7.27
C ALA A 164 6.10 -15.40 -6.78
N TYR A 165 6.82 -14.87 -5.78
CA TYR A 165 6.56 -13.54 -5.23
C TYR A 165 6.73 -12.44 -6.29
N SER A 166 7.88 -12.41 -6.97
CA SER A 166 8.14 -11.38 -7.99
C SER A 166 7.16 -11.46 -9.15
N ALA A 167 6.80 -12.67 -9.59
CA ALA A 167 5.80 -12.85 -10.64
C ALA A 167 4.44 -12.28 -10.23
N SER A 168 3.96 -12.61 -9.01
CA SER A 168 2.69 -12.09 -8.51
C SER A 168 2.70 -10.57 -8.33
N LYS A 169 3.82 -9.98 -7.83
CA LYS A 169 3.93 -8.51 -7.65
C LYS A 169 4.14 -7.77 -8.98
N ALA A 170 4.71 -8.39 -10.00
CA ALA A 170 4.71 -7.86 -11.36
C ALA A 170 3.30 -7.81 -11.95
N ALA A 171 2.49 -8.84 -11.73
CA ALA A 171 1.10 -8.87 -12.15
C ALA A 171 0.26 -7.75 -11.49
N VAL A 172 0.52 -7.38 -10.23
CA VAL A 172 -0.12 -6.23 -9.57
C VAL A 172 0.12 -4.93 -10.34
N ILE A 173 1.34 -4.71 -10.85
CA ILE A 173 1.65 -3.52 -11.67
C ILE A 173 0.84 -3.54 -12.97
N GLY A 174 0.70 -4.69 -13.61
CA GLY A 174 -0.13 -4.87 -14.81
C GLY A 174 -1.61 -4.57 -14.53
N LEU A 175 -2.17 -5.17 -13.48
CA LEU A 175 -3.55 -4.94 -13.04
C LEU A 175 -3.79 -3.44 -12.73
N THR A 176 -2.86 -2.80 -12.03
CA THR A 176 -2.94 -1.36 -11.70
C THR A 176 -3.06 -0.49 -12.94
N LYS A 177 -2.24 -0.73 -13.96
CA LYS A 177 -2.28 0.02 -15.22
C LYS A 177 -3.58 -0.19 -15.98
N SER A 178 -4.06 -1.43 -16.05
CA SER A 178 -5.32 -1.77 -16.72
C SER A 178 -6.51 -1.05 -16.07
N VAL A 179 -6.64 -1.18 -14.73
CA VAL A 179 -7.71 -0.51 -13.98
C VAL A 179 -7.64 1.01 -14.14
N ALA A 180 -6.44 1.60 -14.14
CA ALA A 180 -6.27 3.03 -14.36
C ALA A 180 -6.80 3.47 -15.72
N VAL A 181 -6.49 2.75 -16.79
CA VAL A 181 -6.93 3.08 -18.16
C VAL A 181 -8.43 2.86 -18.33
N ASP A 182 -8.96 1.76 -17.79
CA ASP A 182 -10.37 1.40 -17.95
C ASP A 182 -11.33 2.39 -17.27
N PHE A 183 -10.90 3.01 -16.16
CA PHE A 183 -11.79 3.80 -15.30
C PHE A 183 -11.35 5.26 -15.08
N MET A 184 -10.34 5.78 -15.82
CA MET A 184 -9.95 7.19 -15.69
C MET A 184 -11.04 8.17 -16.11
N SER A 185 -11.88 7.81 -17.08
CA SER A 185 -13.03 8.61 -17.49
C SER A 185 -14.14 8.68 -16.43
N ASP A 186 -14.17 7.75 -15.50
CA ASP A 186 -15.04 7.74 -14.33
C ASP A 186 -14.42 8.49 -13.12
N GLY A 187 -13.29 9.17 -13.31
CA GLY A 187 -12.57 9.86 -12.23
C GLY A 187 -11.82 8.94 -11.26
N ILE A 188 -11.63 7.66 -11.62
CA ILE A 188 -10.93 6.69 -10.76
C ILE A 188 -9.46 6.65 -11.15
N ARG A 189 -8.59 6.86 -10.16
CA ARG A 189 -7.15 6.69 -10.27
C ARG A 189 -6.72 5.36 -9.65
N CYS A 190 -5.73 4.71 -10.24
CA CYS A 190 -5.18 3.47 -9.70
C CYS A 190 -3.66 3.51 -9.81
N ASN A 191 -2.95 3.36 -8.68
CA ASN A 191 -1.49 3.39 -8.62
C ASN A 191 -0.95 2.22 -7.80
N ALA A 192 0.29 1.84 -8.07
CA ALA A 192 1.02 0.83 -7.31
C ALA A 192 2.17 1.46 -6.53
N ILE A 193 2.43 0.95 -5.33
CA ILE A 193 3.64 1.26 -4.57
C ILE A 193 4.60 0.10 -4.67
N CYS A 194 5.87 0.38 -4.94
CA CYS A 194 6.95 -0.60 -5.06
C CYS A 194 8.01 -0.34 -3.99
N PRO A 195 7.79 -0.77 -2.73
CA PRO A 195 8.75 -0.54 -1.66
C PRO A 195 10.01 -1.38 -1.84
N GLY A 196 11.13 -0.85 -1.34
CA GLY A 196 12.33 -1.62 -1.01
C GLY A 196 12.17 -2.44 0.27
N THR A 197 13.20 -2.48 1.10
CA THR A 197 13.15 -3.20 2.37
C THR A 197 12.64 -2.28 3.48
N ILE A 198 11.41 -2.52 3.93
CA ILE A 198 10.73 -1.72 4.96
C ILE A 198 10.71 -2.49 6.28
N GLU A 199 10.97 -1.79 7.39
CA GLU A 199 10.96 -2.33 8.73
C GLU A 199 9.52 -2.64 9.17
N THR A 200 9.19 -3.93 9.17
CA THR A 200 7.84 -4.44 9.46
C THR A 200 7.94 -5.74 10.26
N PRO A 201 6.88 -6.18 10.95
CA PRO A 201 6.86 -7.49 11.59
C PRO A 201 7.24 -8.63 10.64
N SER A 202 6.75 -8.62 9.41
CA SER A 202 7.12 -9.61 8.39
C SER A 202 8.62 -9.57 8.01
N LEU A 203 9.28 -8.41 8.10
CA LEU A 203 10.73 -8.34 7.93
C LEU A 203 11.45 -8.95 9.14
N HIS A 204 10.99 -8.68 10.36
CA HIS A 204 11.58 -9.26 11.57
C HIS A 204 11.51 -10.80 11.59
N GLU A 205 10.40 -11.40 11.15
CA GLU A 205 10.30 -12.86 10.97
C GLU A 205 11.39 -13.37 9.99
N ARG A 206 11.63 -12.66 8.89
CA ARG A 206 12.70 -13.01 7.93
C ARG A 206 14.09 -12.79 8.51
N MET A 207 14.28 -11.77 9.35
CA MET A 207 15.52 -11.55 10.08
C MET A 207 15.79 -12.69 11.08
N ASP A 208 14.77 -13.18 11.79
CA ASP A 208 14.91 -14.31 12.71
C ASP A 208 15.33 -15.60 11.98
N VAL A 209 14.80 -15.83 10.77
CA VAL A 209 15.26 -16.96 9.93
C VAL A 209 16.72 -16.75 9.49
N MET A 210 17.09 -15.54 9.11
CA MET A 210 18.47 -15.22 8.71
C MET A 210 19.45 -15.28 9.89
N ALA A 211 19.03 -14.88 11.07
CA ALA A 211 19.82 -14.94 12.30
C ALA A 211 20.27 -16.38 12.64
N LYS A 212 19.41 -17.37 12.37
CA LYS A 212 19.78 -18.81 12.53
C LYS A 212 20.90 -19.22 11.57
N LYS A 213 20.98 -18.61 10.38
CA LYS A 213 22.03 -18.90 9.39
C LYS A 213 23.32 -18.13 9.67
N LEU A 214 23.23 -16.90 10.17
CA LEU A 214 24.35 -16.00 10.40
C LEU A 214 24.87 -16.01 11.85
N GLY A 215 24.22 -16.74 12.76
CA GLY A 215 24.64 -16.93 14.13
C GLY A 215 24.15 -15.86 15.13
N SER A 216 23.61 -14.73 14.68
CA SER A 216 23.05 -13.70 15.58
C SER A 216 22.03 -12.79 14.89
N LYS A 217 21.12 -12.19 15.70
CA LYS A 217 20.17 -11.18 15.23
C LYS A 217 20.87 -9.94 14.66
N LYS A 218 21.96 -9.49 15.31
CA LYS A 218 22.74 -8.36 14.88
C LYS A 218 23.34 -8.58 13.49
N ALA A 219 23.92 -9.76 13.24
CA ALA A 219 24.46 -10.09 11.92
C ALA A 219 23.36 -10.15 10.84
N ALA A 220 22.17 -10.60 11.19
CA ALA A 220 21.03 -10.59 10.27
C ALA A 220 20.58 -9.16 9.95
N GLU A 221 20.47 -8.27 10.92
CA GLU A 221 20.11 -6.88 10.76
C GLU A 221 21.15 -6.16 9.87
N GLU A 222 22.44 -6.28 10.21
CA GLU A 222 23.54 -5.73 9.43
C GLU A 222 23.51 -6.23 7.98
N TRP A 223 23.18 -7.51 7.76
CA TRP A 223 23.04 -8.08 6.42
C TRP A 223 21.88 -7.45 5.63
N PHE A 224 20.73 -7.19 6.27
CA PHE A 224 19.61 -6.51 5.61
C PHE A 224 19.93 -5.04 5.32
N VAL A 225 20.55 -4.33 6.28
CA VAL A 225 20.92 -2.91 6.16
C VAL A 225 22.00 -2.71 5.10
N SER A 226 23.04 -3.56 5.05
CA SER A 226 24.14 -3.45 4.09
C SER A 226 23.70 -3.52 2.62
N ARG A 227 22.52 -4.02 2.37
CA ARG A 227 21.92 -4.12 1.02
C ARG A 227 21.10 -2.89 0.64
N GLN A 228 20.99 -1.91 1.55
CA GLN A 228 20.28 -0.67 1.30
C GLN A 228 21.28 0.45 1.04
N PRO A 229 21.28 1.07 -0.16
CA PRO A 229 22.26 2.16 -0.47
C PRO A 229 22.20 3.35 0.50
N MET A 230 21.01 3.65 1.05
CA MET A 230 20.88 4.69 2.09
C MET A 230 21.41 4.28 3.47
N GLY A 231 21.94 3.07 3.66
CA GLY A 231 22.51 2.58 4.92
C GLY A 231 21.51 2.34 6.04
N ARG A 232 20.22 2.28 5.72
CA ARG A 232 19.12 1.99 6.67
C ARG A 232 17.96 1.30 6.00
N LEU A 233 17.10 0.71 6.80
CA LEU A 233 15.79 0.23 6.36
C LEU A 233 14.84 1.42 6.14
N GLY A 234 13.88 1.27 5.22
CA GLY A 234 12.76 2.19 5.12
C GLY A 234 11.79 1.99 6.29
N GLN A 235 11.08 3.04 6.67
CA GLN A 235 10.09 2.99 7.75
C GLN A 235 8.67 2.90 7.17
N PRO A 236 7.72 2.23 7.85
CA PRO A 236 6.33 2.13 7.42
C PRO A 236 5.66 3.48 7.13
N ASN A 237 5.97 4.52 7.92
CA ASN A 237 5.44 5.86 7.72
C ASN A 237 5.94 6.54 6.44
N GLU A 238 7.11 6.19 5.92
CA GLU A 238 7.61 6.72 4.65
C GLU A 238 6.75 6.21 3.47
N ILE A 239 6.26 4.96 3.57
CA ILE A 239 5.32 4.40 2.61
C ILE A 239 3.92 4.99 2.80
N ALA A 240 3.47 5.12 4.06
CA ALA A 240 2.17 5.68 4.38
C ALA A 240 2.02 7.12 3.88
N SER A 241 3.07 7.93 3.96
CA SER A 241 3.07 9.32 3.46
C SER A 241 2.78 9.40 1.97
N LEU A 242 3.38 8.54 1.15
CA LEU A 242 3.10 8.51 -0.28
C LEU A 242 1.69 7.99 -0.58
N ILE A 243 1.21 6.98 0.16
CA ILE A 243 -0.14 6.44 -0.01
C ILE A 243 -1.17 7.50 0.32
N THR A 244 -1.04 8.22 1.43
CA THR A 244 -1.98 9.30 1.81
C THR A 244 -1.95 10.45 0.80
N TYR A 245 -0.78 10.82 0.24
CA TYR A 245 -0.68 11.74 -0.88
C TYR A 245 -1.50 11.25 -2.08
N LEU A 246 -1.36 9.99 -2.50
CA LEU A 246 -2.09 9.42 -3.62
C LEU A 246 -3.60 9.30 -3.37
N LEU A 247 -4.04 9.17 -2.13
CA LEU A 247 -5.45 9.18 -1.74
C LEU A 247 -6.06 10.59 -1.75
N SER A 248 -5.24 11.60 -1.55
CA SER A 248 -5.67 13.00 -1.49
C SER A 248 -5.83 13.65 -2.87
N ASP A 249 -6.38 14.87 -2.87
CA ASP A 249 -6.52 15.67 -4.08
C ASP A 249 -5.16 16.19 -4.59
N ALA A 250 -4.13 16.26 -3.73
CA ALA A 250 -2.76 16.57 -4.13
C ALA A 250 -2.20 15.54 -5.13
N GLY A 251 -2.64 14.27 -5.05
CA GLY A 251 -2.29 13.21 -5.98
C GLY A 251 -3.19 13.09 -7.21
N SER A 252 -4.05 14.08 -7.49
CA SER A 252 -5.11 14.00 -8.52
C SER A 252 -4.61 13.75 -9.95
N TYR A 253 -3.36 14.10 -10.26
CA TYR A 253 -2.79 13.89 -11.61
C TYR A 253 -1.96 12.59 -11.72
N ALA A 254 -1.90 11.77 -10.66
CA ALA A 254 -1.17 10.51 -10.63
C ALA A 254 -2.10 9.33 -10.84
N THR A 255 -1.95 8.60 -11.96
CA THR A 255 -2.68 7.36 -12.24
C THR A 255 -1.85 6.42 -13.13
N GLY A 256 -2.04 5.11 -12.99
CA GLY A 256 -1.36 4.07 -13.76
C GLY A 256 0.12 3.90 -13.43
N GLN A 257 0.64 4.50 -12.35
CA GLN A 257 2.08 4.56 -12.07
C GLN A 257 2.52 3.55 -11.01
N PRO A 258 3.66 2.88 -11.21
CA PRO A 258 4.39 2.20 -10.15
C PRO A 258 5.33 3.20 -9.45
N PHE A 259 4.99 3.60 -8.24
CA PHE A 259 5.83 4.49 -7.43
C PHE A 259 6.86 3.69 -6.64
N ILE A 260 8.12 3.95 -6.90
CA ILE A 260 9.24 3.27 -6.26
C ILE A 260 9.70 4.06 -5.04
N VAL A 261 9.79 3.39 -3.88
CA VAL A 261 10.29 3.94 -2.61
C VAL A 261 11.24 2.92 -2.00
N ASP A 262 12.52 2.99 -2.34
CA ASP A 262 13.44 1.86 -2.18
C ASP A 262 14.82 2.22 -1.58
N GLY A 263 15.02 3.45 -1.14
CA GLY A 263 16.30 3.91 -0.58
C GLY A 263 17.46 3.82 -1.58
N GLY A 264 17.19 3.98 -2.88
CA GLY A 264 18.20 3.98 -3.93
C GLY A 264 18.59 2.58 -4.43
N THR A 265 17.86 1.53 -4.08
CA THR A 265 18.22 0.14 -4.44
C THR A 265 18.27 -0.11 -5.96
N ILE A 266 17.60 0.72 -6.76
CA ILE A 266 17.62 0.64 -8.23
C ILE A 266 18.29 1.84 -8.92
N ALA A 267 18.81 2.78 -8.16
CA ALA A 267 19.49 3.95 -8.70
C ALA A 267 20.84 3.60 -9.33
#